data_34d9ee36902ade21e85423491fff73bb
#
_entry.id   34d9ee36902ade21e85423491fff73bb
#
_cell.length_a   1.000
_cell.length_b   1.000
_cell.length_c   1.000
_cell.angle_alpha   90.00
_cell.angle_beta   90.00
_cell.angle_gamma   90.00
#
_symmetry.space_group_name_H-M   'P 1'
#
loop_
_entity.id
_entity.type
_entity.pdbx_description
1 polymer ?
#
loop_
_entity_poly.entity_id
_entity_poly.type
_entity_poly.pdbx_seq_one_letter_code
_entity_poly.pdbx_strand_id
1 'polypeptide(L)'
;MLLWPPCISSVGVSMSTRGIVYFDSPGKKNTDAVLDAVAKRVKEGGIKHIVVASSKGETAAKALSKFKGTRVDVVVVTSHSGFEKEGEIEMVPQVEQDLLGKGARIVRASHVLSGLERSMTRKFGGASRVEAIAEALRALFGQGMKVCVEVTVMAADAGAIPCGETEVIAIAGTGWGADTACVVRPAHANDFFKFEVREVLAMPRIRHPRRRK
;
A
#
# COMPACT_ATOMS: atom_id res chain seq x y z
N MET A 1 -42.31 -32.92 11.38
CA MET A 1 -41.02 -33.44 11.87
C MET A 1 -39.95 -33.00 10.83
N LEU A 2 -39.38 -31.81 11.06
CA LEU A 2 -38.37 -31.23 10.20
C LEU A 2 -37.01 -31.88 10.53
N LEU A 3 -36.51 -32.72 9.65
CA LEU A 3 -35.19 -33.30 9.78
C LEU A 3 -34.12 -32.22 9.47
N TRP A 4 -33.35 -31.85 10.50
CA TRP A 4 -32.17 -31.04 10.40
C TRP A 4 -31.14 -31.79 9.53
N PRO A 5 -30.48 -31.13 8.54
CA PRO A 5 -29.46 -31.80 7.76
C PRO A 5 -28.27 -32.20 8.66
N PRO A 6 -27.58 -33.32 8.34
CA PRO A 6 -26.49 -33.82 9.16
C PRO A 6 -25.32 -32.84 9.18
N CYS A 7 -24.71 -32.80 10.34
CA CYS A 7 -23.54 -32.04 10.71
C CYS A 7 -22.49 -31.96 9.58
N ILE A 8 -22.14 -30.76 9.22
CA ILE A 8 -21.04 -30.45 8.30
C ILE A 8 -19.77 -31.07 8.86
N SER A 9 -19.16 -31.96 8.06
CA SER A 9 -17.83 -32.51 8.33
C SER A 9 -16.87 -31.40 8.75
N SER A 10 -16.12 -31.59 9.82
CA SER A 10 -15.10 -30.71 10.34
C SER A 10 -14.08 -30.40 9.22
N VAL A 11 -14.28 -29.28 8.54
CA VAL A 11 -13.22 -28.66 7.75
C VAL A 11 -12.14 -28.29 8.74
N GLY A 12 -11.00 -28.97 8.70
CA GLY A 12 -9.86 -28.69 9.57
C GLY A 12 -9.50 -27.21 9.44
N VAL A 13 -9.55 -26.48 10.55
CA VAL A 13 -9.16 -25.06 10.57
C VAL A 13 -7.63 -25.02 10.39
N SER A 14 -7.17 -24.54 9.23
CA SER A 14 -5.77 -24.22 9.03
C SER A 14 -5.46 -22.90 9.75
N MET A 15 -4.58 -22.96 10.76
CA MET A 15 -4.16 -21.78 11.51
C MET A 15 -2.69 -21.47 11.22
N SER A 16 -2.38 -20.19 11.03
CA SER A 16 -1.00 -19.70 10.95
C SER A 16 -0.82 -18.51 11.90
N THR A 17 0.31 -18.46 12.60
CA THR A 17 0.68 -17.36 13.48
C THR A 17 1.82 -16.57 12.84
N ARG A 18 1.67 -15.23 12.74
CA ARG A 18 2.69 -14.34 12.20
C ARG A 18 2.90 -13.15 13.13
N GLY A 19 4.16 -12.74 13.29
CA GLY A 19 4.50 -11.56 14.06
C GLY A 19 4.39 -10.28 13.23
N ILE A 20 3.97 -9.19 13.88
CA ILE A 20 3.91 -7.84 13.30
C ILE A 20 5.04 -6.99 13.91
N VAL A 21 5.76 -6.24 13.07
CA VAL A 21 6.74 -5.25 13.54
C VAL A 21 6.01 -3.94 13.87
N TYR A 22 6.04 -3.53 15.12
CA TYR A 22 5.48 -2.27 15.56
C TYR A 22 6.56 -1.23 15.82
N PHE A 23 6.37 -0.02 15.28
CA PHE A 23 7.23 1.14 15.53
C PHE A 23 6.59 2.08 16.55
N ASP A 24 7.38 2.66 17.43
CA ASP A 24 6.88 3.62 18.43
C ASP A 24 6.31 4.90 17.79
N SER A 25 6.82 5.28 16.62
CA SER A 25 6.34 6.45 15.88
C SER A 25 6.48 6.26 14.37
N PRO A 26 5.62 6.91 13.56
CA PRO A 26 5.70 6.86 12.10
C PRO A 26 6.94 7.56 11.53
N GLY A 27 7.18 7.35 10.24
CA GLY A 27 8.10 8.13 9.43
C GLY A 27 9.29 7.39 8.84
N LYS A 28 10.07 8.12 8.07
CA LYS A 28 11.17 7.66 7.19
C LYS A 28 12.21 6.77 7.88
N LYS A 29 12.48 6.97 9.17
CA LYS A 29 13.47 6.21 9.94
C LYS A 29 13.17 4.70 10.01
N ASN A 30 11.93 4.31 9.76
CA ASN A 30 11.47 2.93 9.83
C ASN A 30 11.65 2.17 8.51
N THR A 31 12.05 2.86 7.43
CA THR A 31 12.05 2.31 6.05
C THR A 31 12.84 1.01 5.94
N ASP A 32 14.05 0.95 6.49
CA ASP A 32 14.90 -0.23 6.35
C ASP A 32 14.31 -1.43 7.11
N ALA A 33 13.77 -1.21 8.32
CA ALA A 33 13.10 -2.25 9.10
C ALA A 33 11.80 -2.75 8.42
N VAL A 34 11.05 -1.88 7.74
CA VAL A 34 9.90 -2.28 6.91
C VAL A 34 10.36 -3.18 5.77
N LEU A 35 11.42 -2.80 5.06
CA LEU A 35 11.98 -3.60 3.96
C LEU A 35 12.51 -4.95 4.44
N ASP A 36 13.07 -5.02 5.66
CA ASP A 36 13.51 -6.27 6.29
C ASP A 36 12.32 -7.20 6.60
N ALA A 37 11.23 -6.65 7.18
CA ALA A 37 10.01 -7.41 7.43
C ALA A 37 9.40 -7.96 6.13
N VAL A 38 9.36 -7.12 5.08
CA VAL A 38 8.89 -7.54 3.75
C VAL A 38 9.80 -8.63 3.16
N ALA A 39 11.12 -8.48 3.25
CA ALA A 39 12.07 -9.47 2.73
C ALA A 39 11.91 -10.82 3.44
N LYS A 40 11.63 -10.82 4.75
CA LYS A 40 11.32 -12.04 5.49
C LYS A 40 10.06 -12.70 4.92
N ARG A 41 8.99 -11.94 4.70
CA ARG A 41 7.73 -12.48 4.17
C ARG A 41 7.87 -13.00 2.73
N VAL A 42 8.63 -12.31 1.89
CA VAL A 42 8.90 -12.75 0.51
C VAL A 42 9.61 -14.12 0.47
N LYS A 43 10.54 -14.38 1.39
CA LYS A 43 11.24 -15.67 1.50
C LYS A 43 10.30 -16.84 1.83
N GLU A 44 9.17 -16.59 2.47
CA GLU A 44 8.16 -17.61 2.75
C GLU A 44 7.39 -18.06 1.50
N GLY A 45 7.55 -17.33 0.39
CA GLY A 45 6.95 -17.64 -0.91
C GLY A 45 5.54 -17.08 -1.10
N GLY A 46 4.98 -17.33 -2.28
CA GLY A 46 3.62 -16.91 -2.66
C GLY A 46 3.50 -15.46 -3.16
N ILE A 47 4.48 -14.60 -2.90
CA ILE A 47 4.47 -13.19 -3.33
C ILE A 47 5.33 -13.03 -4.59
N LYS A 48 4.74 -12.44 -5.63
CA LYS A 48 5.43 -12.13 -6.89
C LYS A 48 5.52 -10.63 -7.19
N HIS A 49 4.72 -9.80 -6.52
CA HIS A 49 4.67 -8.37 -6.77
C HIS A 49 4.73 -7.58 -5.46
N ILE A 50 5.50 -6.50 -5.48
CA ILE A 50 5.58 -5.53 -4.40
C ILE A 50 5.21 -4.16 -4.97
N VAL A 51 4.24 -3.49 -4.36
CA VAL A 51 3.84 -2.11 -4.70
C VAL A 51 4.44 -1.17 -3.67
N VAL A 52 5.19 -0.19 -4.14
CA VAL A 52 5.90 0.78 -3.28
C VAL A 52 5.43 2.19 -3.57
N ALA A 53 4.90 2.88 -2.57
CA ALA A 53 4.65 4.32 -2.64
C ALA A 53 5.97 5.09 -2.59
N SER A 54 6.27 5.88 -3.61
CA SER A 54 7.52 6.67 -3.65
C SER A 54 7.41 7.88 -4.57
N SER A 55 7.12 9.06 -4.01
CA SER A 55 6.94 10.29 -4.79
C SER A 55 8.23 10.74 -5.48
N LYS A 56 9.38 10.71 -4.78
CA LYS A 56 10.69 11.16 -5.29
C LYS A 56 11.68 10.05 -5.63
N GLY A 57 11.29 8.78 -5.47
CA GLY A 57 12.11 7.63 -5.85
C GLY A 57 12.99 7.03 -4.75
N GLU A 58 13.21 7.69 -3.60
CA GLU A 58 14.14 7.20 -2.57
C GLU A 58 13.73 5.84 -1.99
N THR A 59 12.46 5.68 -1.59
CA THR A 59 11.95 4.42 -1.05
C THR A 59 11.98 3.32 -2.10
N ALA A 60 11.66 3.67 -3.35
CA ALA A 60 11.72 2.74 -4.48
C ALA A 60 13.14 2.25 -4.74
N ALA A 61 14.14 3.13 -4.71
CA ALA A 61 15.55 2.76 -4.91
C ALA A 61 16.03 1.77 -3.82
N LYS A 62 15.65 1.99 -2.56
CA LYS A 62 15.94 1.08 -1.45
C LYS A 62 15.25 -0.28 -1.66
N ALA A 63 13.97 -0.28 -2.05
CA ALA A 63 13.22 -1.51 -2.31
C ALA A 63 13.85 -2.31 -3.46
N LEU A 64 14.16 -1.68 -4.59
CA LEU A 64 14.82 -2.33 -5.72
C LEU A 64 16.19 -2.92 -5.34
N SER A 65 16.98 -2.20 -4.54
CA SER A 65 18.24 -2.73 -4.02
C SER A 65 18.02 -3.95 -3.13
N LYS A 66 17.01 -3.89 -2.22
CA LYS A 66 16.69 -4.95 -1.27
C LYS A 66 16.21 -6.23 -1.94
N PHE A 67 15.43 -6.11 -3.01
CA PHE A 67 14.85 -7.24 -3.73
C PHE A 67 15.61 -7.64 -5.00
N LYS A 68 16.79 -7.04 -5.24
CA LYS A 68 17.68 -7.41 -6.35
C LYS A 68 18.01 -8.90 -6.31
N GLY A 69 17.83 -9.58 -7.45
CA GLY A 69 18.10 -11.03 -7.56
C GLY A 69 16.99 -11.93 -7.00
N THR A 70 15.91 -11.35 -6.48
CA THR A 70 14.68 -12.11 -6.17
C THR A 70 13.79 -12.23 -7.42
N ARG A 71 12.76 -13.11 -7.36
CA ARG A 71 11.77 -13.27 -8.43
C ARG A 71 10.54 -12.37 -8.21
N VAL A 72 10.74 -11.21 -7.61
CA VAL A 72 9.66 -10.30 -7.25
C VAL A 72 9.72 -9.05 -8.11
N ASP A 73 8.62 -8.71 -8.75
CA ASP A 73 8.47 -7.47 -9.52
C ASP A 73 8.17 -6.31 -8.57
N VAL A 74 8.91 -5.21 -8.71
CA VAL A 74 8.69 -3.99 -7.92
C VAL A 74 7.95 -2.97 -8.78
N VAL A 75 6.73 -2.64 -8.35
CA VAL A 75 5.88 -1.60 -8.93
C VAL A 75 5.96 -0.36 -8.05
N VAL A 76 6.40 0.73 -8.62
CA VAL A 76 6.54 2.03 -7.94
C VAL A 76 5.36 2.91 -8.30
N VAL A 77 4.59 3.32 -7.31
CA VAL A 77 3.51 4.29 -7.50
C VAL A 77 3.97 5.65 -7.01
N THR A 78 4.01 6.61 -7.93
CA THR A 78 4.39 8.00 -7.65
C THR A 78 3.20 8.93 -7.74
N SER A 79 3.36 10.17 -7.23
CA SER A 79 2.35 11.21 -7.30
C SER A 79 2.05 11.59 -8.75
N HIS A 80 0.80 11.97 -9.02
CA HIS A 80 0.43 12.53 -10.33
C HIS A 80 1.12 13.89 -10.58
N SER A 81 1.20 14.32 -11.83
CA SER A 81 1.64 15.67 -12.17
C SER A 81 0.72 16.72 -11.51
N GLY A 82 1.30 17.79 -10.98
CA GLY A 82 0.54 18.84 -10.31
C GLY A 82 0.09 18.49 -8.88
N PHE A 83 0.67 17.48 -8.24
CA PHE A 83 0.29 17.10 -6.88
C PHE A 83 0.71 18.13 -5.83
N GLU A 84 1.96 18.52 -5.81
CA GLU A 84 2.52 19.56 -4.93
C GLU A 84 2.38 20.96 -5.56
N LYS A 85 2.77 21.08 -6.83
CA LYS A 85 2.72 22.33 -7.58
C LYS A 85 2.25 22.09 -9.01
N GLU A 86 1.38 22.97 -9.49
CA GLU A 86 0.76 22.89 -10.80
C GLU A 86 1.81 22.71 -11.92
N GLY A 87 1.58 21.70 -12.78
CA GLY A 87 2.46 21.36 -13.90
C GLY A 87 3.76 20.63 -13.55
N GLU A 88 4.11 20.49 -12.26
CA GLU A 88 5.34 19.83 -11.85
C GLU A 88 5.14 18.33 -11.55
N ILE A 89 6.21 17.57 -11.76
CA ILE A 89 6.33 16.14 -11.42
C ILE A 89 7.37 16.02 -10.30
N GLU A 90 7.01 15.38 -9.18
CA GLU A 90 7.92 15.27 -8.03
C GLU A 90 9.11 14.34 -8.30
N MET A 91 8.91 13.23 -9.02
CA MET A 91 9.98 12.34 -9.43
C MET A 91 10.66 12.90 -10.65
N VAL A 92 11.87 13.43 -10.48
CA VAL A 92 12.65 14.00 -11.60
C VAL A 92 13.01 12.93 -12.64
N PRO A 93 13.06 13.28 -13.95
CA PRO A 93 13.26 12.33 -15.04
C PRO A 93 14.47 11.41 -14.87
N GLN A 94 15.58 11.92 -14.37
CA GLN A 94 16.79 11.11 -14.16
C GLN A 94 16.55 9.99 -13.14
N VAL A 95 15.87 10.27 -12.02
CA VAL A 95 15.54 9.25 -11.02
C VAL A 95 14.58 8.23 -11.60
N GLU A 96 13.58 8.66 -12.38
CA GLU A 96 12.65 7.77 -13.06
C GLU A 96 13.37 6.79 -13.99
N GLN A 97 14.30 7.29 -14.83
CA GLN A 97 15.10 6.46 -15.73
C GLN A 97 16.00 5.48 -14.97
N ASP A 98 16.62 5.91 -13.88
CA ASP A 98 17.45 5.05 -13.04
C ASP A 98 16.64 3.90 -12.41
N LEU A 99 15.41 4.17 -11.98
CA LEU A 99 14.52 3.14 -11.42
C LEU A 99 14.05 2.16 -12.50
N LEU A 100 13.68 2.67 -13.68
CA LEU A 100 13.32 1.85 -14.85
C LEU A 100 14.48 0.95 -15.27
N GLY A 101 15.70 1.50 -15.34
CA GLY A 101 16.91 0.75 -15.65
C GLY A 101 17.26 -0.35 -14.63
N LYS A 102 16.75 -0.23 -13.40
CA LYS A 102 16.84 -1.26 -12.35
C LYS A 102 15.68 -2.27 -12.37
N GLY A 103 14.78 -2.19 -13.36
CA GLY A 103 13.67 -3.11 -13.54
C GLY A 103 12.39 -2.72 -12.80
N ALA A 104 12.25 -1.49 -12.32
CA ALA A 104 10.99 -1.02 -11.77
C ALA A 104 9.94 -0.85 -12.87
N ARG A 105 8.66 -1.08 -12.52
CA ARG A 105 7.52 -0.57 -13.26
C ARG A 105 6.99 0.66 -12.54
N ILE A 106 6.85 1.79 -13.24
CA ILE A 106 6.40 3.05 -12.61
C ILE A 106 4.96 3.36 -13.02
N VAL A 107 4.12 3.63 -12.02
CA VAL A 107 2.73 4.05 -12.17
C VAL A 107 2.60 5.48 -11.68
N ARG A 108 2.15 6.39 -12.56
CA ARG A 108 1.78 7.76 -12.26
C ARG A 108 0.32 7.96 -12.64
N ALA A 109 -0.54 8.08 -11.65
CA ALA A 109 -1.98 8.19 -11.84
C ALA A 109 -2.62 9.06 -10.76
N SER A 110 -3.84 9.52 -11.00
CA SER A 110 -4.62 10.24 -9.98
C SER A 110 -4.87 9.37 -8.77
N HIS A 111 -4.86 9.99 -7.60
CA HIS A 111 -5.03 9.28 -6.33
C HIS A 111 -6.50 8.86 -6.15
N VAL A 112 -6.76 7.57 -6.09
CA VAL A 112 -8.11 7.00 -6.04
C VAL A 112 -8.88 7.30 -4.76
N LEU A 113 -8.17 7.54 -3.65
CA LEU A 113 -8.78 7.91 -2.36
C LEU A 113 -8.72 9.41 -2.05
N SER A 114 -8.48 10.25 -3.07
CA SER A 114 -8.52 11.72 -2.93
C SER A 114 -8.84 12.38 -4.29
N GLY A 115 -7.87 12.79 -5.07
CA GLY A 115 -8.03 13.26 -6.44
C GLY A 115 -9.17 14.25 -6.64
N LEU A 116 -10.09 13.93 -7.54
CA LEU A 116 -11.24 14.75 -7.92
C LEU A 116 -12.18 15.00 -6.74
N GLU A 117 -12.42 14.01 -5.87
CA GLU A 117 -13.29 14.13 -4.70
C GLU A 117 -12.85 15.25 -3.75
N ARG A 118 -11.53 15.39 -3.52
CA ARG A 118 -10.97 16.51 -2.74
C ARG A 118 -11.24 17.86 -3.40
N SER A 119 -11.21 17.94 -4.72
CA SER A 119 -11.54 19.14 -5.47
C SER A 119 -13.02 19.50 -5.30
N MET A 120 -13.90 18.49 -5.38
CA MET A 120 -15.35 18.67 -5.15
C MET A 120 -15.62 19.17 -3.73
N THR A 121 -15.05 18.54 -2.70
CA THR A 121 -15.20 18.96 -1.30
C THR A 121 -14.71 20.40 -1.09
N ARG A 122 -13.57 20.77 -1.65
CA ARG A 122 -13.05 22.15 -1.55
C ARG A 122 -13.95 23.18 -2.24
N LYS A 123 -14.58 22.83 -3.35
CA LYS A 123 -15.43 23.72 -4.14
C LYS A 123 -16.81 23.89 -3.54
N PHE A 124 -17.43 22.80 -3.12
CA PHE A 124 -18.86 22.77 -2.75
C PHE A 124 -19.10 22.53 -1.25
N GLY A 125 -18.05 22.20 -0.49
CA GLY A 125 -18.18 21.78 0.91
C GLY A 125 -18.73 20.35 1.03
N GLY A 126 -19.11 19.96 2.25
CA GLY A 126 -19.65 18.64 2.55
C GLY A 126 -18.58 17.58 2.76
N ALA A 127 -19.00 16.31 2.71
CA ALA A 127 -18.14 15.16 2.89
C ALA A 127 -18.15 14.30 1.62
N SER A 128 -16.98 14.09 1.05
CA SER A 128 -16.79 13.14 -0.03
C SER A 128 -16.83 11.70 0.53
N ARG A 129 -17.51 10.79 -0.17
CA ARG A 129 -17.54 9.36 0.20
C ARG A 129 -16.16 8.74 0.18
N VAL A 130 -15.36 9.08 -0.82
CA VAL A 130 -13.99 8.58 -0.99
C VAL A 130 -13.06 9.13 0.11
N GLU A 131 -13.18 10.42 0.45
CA GLU A 131 -12.42 11.00 1.56
C GLU A 131 -12.83 10.41 2.91
N ALA A 132 -14.10 10.08 3.11
CA ALA A 132 -14.56 9.39 4.32
C ALA A 132 -13.90 8.01 4.49
N ILE A 133 -13.77 7.23 3.41
CA ILE A 133 -13.02 5.97 3.42
C ILE A 133 -11.54 6.23 3.77
N ALA A 134 -10.92 7.22 3.15
CA ALA A 134 -9.54 7.58 3.41
C ALA A 134 -9.30 7.97 4.88
N GLU A 135 -10.21 8.76 5.47
CA GLU A 135 -10.13 9.17 6.87
C GLU A 135 -10.38 8.01 7.83
N ALA A 136 -11.31 7.10 7.53
CA ALA A 136 -11.52 5.89 8.31
C ALA A 136 -10.24 5.02 8.36
N LEU A 137 -9.58 4.82 7.22
CA LEU A 137 -8.30 4.09 7.16
C LEU A 137 -7.20 4.79 7.97
N ARG A 138 -7.10 6.13 7.87
CA ARG A 138 -6.14 6.91 8.65
C ARG A 138 -6.39 6.82 10.16
N ALA A 139 -7.65 6.97 10.57
CA ALA A 139 -8.02 6.92 11.97
C ALA A 139 -7.77 5.55 12.61
N LEU A 140 -8.13 4.48 11.92
CA LEU A 140 -8.04 3.12 12.43
C LEU A 140 -6.62 2.53 12.33
N PHE A 141 -5.93 2.77 11.21
CA PHE A 141 -4.67 2.09 10.87
C PHE A 141 -3.49 3.02 10.60
N GLY A 142 -3.72 4.34 10.48
CA GLY A 142 -2.69 5.33 10.19
C GLY A 142 -2.53 5.62 8.69
N GLN A 143 -1.75 6.69 8.41
CA GLN A 143 -1.54 7.17 7.03
C GLN A 143 -0.90 6.12 6.12
N GLY A 144 0.09 5.38 6.63
CA GLY A 144 0.79 4.37 5.83
C GLY A 144 -0.16 3.29 5.30
N MET A 145 -1.10 2.79 6.10
CA MET A 145 -2.10 1.81 5.66
C MET A 145 -3.06 2.40 4.61
N LYS A 146 -3.53 3.65 4.83
CA LYS A 146 -4.35 4.34 3.80
C LYS A 146 -3.62 4.39 2.47
N VAL A 147 -2.33 4.72 2.47
CA VAL A 147 -1.52 4.80 1.26
C VAL A 147 -1.27 3.41 0.67
N CYS A 148 -1.02 2.37 1.48
CA CYS A 148 -0.90 1.00 0.98
C CYS A 148 -2.13 0.57 0.17
N VAL A 149 -3.35 0.83 0.69
CA VAL A 149 -4.60 0.54 -0.02
C VAL A 149 -4.68 1.35 -1.32
N GLU A 150 -4.46 2.65 -1.25
CA GLU A 150 -4.56 3.56 -2.40
C GLU A 150 -3.61 3.18 -3.53
N VAL A 151 -2.32 3.00 -3.24
CA VAL A 151 -1.32 2.69 -4.29
C VAL A 151 -1.52 1.30 -4.90
N THR A 152 -2.07 0.37 -4.14
CA THR A 152 -2.40 -0.96 -4.67
C THR A 152 -3.54 -0.89 -5.68
N VAL A 153 -4.61 -0.15 -5.37
CA VAL A 153 -5.71 0.07 -6.32
C VAL A 153 -5.22 0.81 -7.56
N MET A 154 -4.39 1.86 -7.39
CA MET A 154 -3.80 2.58 -8.53
C MET A 154 -2.94 1.67 -9.40
N ALA A 155 -2.14 0.78 -8.81
CA ALA A 155 -1.32 -0.18 -9.55
C ALA A 155 -2.18 -1.24 -10.28
N ALA A 156 -3.28 -1.67 -9.67
CA ALA A 156 -4.24 -2.60 -10.26
C ALA A 156 -4.96 -1.97 -11.46
N ASP A 157 -5.48 -0.75 -11.30
CA ASP A 157 -6.18 -0.02 -12.37
C ASP A 157 -5.26 0.33 -13.54
N ALA A 158 -3.98 0.53 -13.29
CA ALA A 158 -2.95 0.71 -14.32
C ALA A 158 -2.51 -0.60 -15.00
N GLY A 159 -3.04 -1.77 -14.62
CA GLY A 159 -2.63 -3.07 -15.13
C GLY A 159 -1.18 -3.43 -14.75
N ALA A 160 -0.63 -2.82 -13.71
CA ALA A 160 0.75 -3.04 -13.26
C ALA A 160 0.89 -4.26 -12.35
N ILE A 161 -0.19 -4.71 -11.72
CA ILE A 161 -0.28 -5.92 -10.90
C ILE A 161 -1.54 -6.69 -11.26
N PRO A 162 -1.56 -8.03 -11.09
CA PRO A 162 -2.76 -8.83 -11.26
C PRO A 162 -3.77 -8.59 -10.12
N CYS A 163 -5.05 -8.79 -10.42
CA CYS A 163 -6.14 -8.88 -9.44
C CYS A 163 -6.64 -10.33 -9.31
N GLY A 164 -7.69 -10.54 -8.52
CA GLY A 164 -8.27 -11.85 -8.23
C GLY A 164 -7.69 -12.45 -6.95
N GLU A 165 -7.29 -13.72 -6.97
CA GLU A 165 -6.76 -14.40 -5.78
C GLU A 165 -5.25 -14.20 -5.57
N THR A 166 -4.59 -13.39 -6.39
CA THR A 166 -3.17 -13.08 -6.26
C THR A 166 -2.94 -12.16 -5.06
N GLU A 167 -1.96 -12.49 -4.23
CA GLU A 167 -1.50 -11.64 -3.14
C GLU A 167 -0.30 -10.81 -3.57
N VAL A 168 -0.30 -9.54 -3.15
CA VAL A 168 0.82 -8.61 -3.34
C VAL A 168 1.21 -7.98 -2.00
N ILE A 169 2.44 -7.49 -1.88
CA ILE A 169 2.84 -6.69 -0.73
C ILE A 169 2.77 -5.22 -1.10
N ALA A 170 2.08 -4.43 -0.29
CA ALA A 170 2.07 -2.97 -0.38
C ALA A 170 2.99 -2.37 0.69
N ILE A 171 3.79 -1.36 0.29
CA ILE A 171 4.73 -0.63 1.14
C ILE A 171 4.45 0.86 1.03
N ALA A 172 4.21 1.52 2.16
CA ALA A 172 3.97 2.95 2.21
C ALA A 172 4.37 3.54 3.57
N GLY A 173 4.18 4.84 3.75
CA GLY A 173 4.52 5.50 5.00
C GLY A 173 3.75 6.79 5.25
N THR A 174 4.12 7.43 6.35
CA THR A 174 3.57 8.71 6.82
C THR A 174 4.52 9.84 6.44
N GLY A 175 4.15 10.61 5.43
CA GLY A 175 4.99 11.66 4.86
C GLY A 175 6.06 11.10 3.91
N TRP A 176 7.26 10.86 4.39
CA TRP A 176 8.40 10.36 3.62
C TRP A 176 8.84 8.97 4.09
N GLY A 177 9.41 8.17 3.16
CA GLY A 177 9.89 6.82 3.45
C GLY A 177 8.76 5.81 3.62
N ALA A 178 9.04 4.71 4.33
CA ALA A 178 8.07 3.67 4.66
C ALA A 178 8.04 3.41 6.17
N ASP A 179 6.83 3.20 6.69
CA ASP A 179 6.59 2.77 8.06
C ASP A 179 5.50 1.71 8.16
N THR A 180 4.92 1.33 7.03
CA THR A 180 3.82 0.37 6.94
C THR A 180 4.03 -0.57 5.76
N ALA A 181 3.81 -1.86 5.98
CA ALA A 181 3.73 -2.87 4.94
C ALA A 181 2.65 -3.90 5.26
N CYS A 182 1.92 -4.35 4.25
CA CYS A 182 0.87 -5.35 4.37
C CYS A 182 0.82 -6.27 3.14
N VAL A 183 0.35 -7.50 3.35
CA VAL A 183 -0.07 -8.40 2.27
C VAL A 183 -1.53 -8.12 1.98
N VAL A 184 -1.85 -7.91 0.74
CA VAL A 184 -3.19 -7.57 0.30
C VAL A 184 -3.63 -8.44 -0.88
N ARG A 185 -4.92 -8.70 -0.97
CA ARG A 185 -5.59 -9.11 -2.19
C ARG A 185 -6.05 -7.86 -2.92
N PRO A 186 -5.47 -7.54 -4.10
CA PRO A 186 -5.82 -6.32 -4.82
C PRO A 186 -7.24 -6.38 -5.39
N ALA A 187 -7.81 -5.21 -5.56
CA ALA A 187 -9.05 -5.01 -6.33
C ALA A 187 -8.93 -3.74 -7.18
N HIS A 188 -9.70 -3.67 -8.25
CA HIS A 188 -9.88 -2.44 -9.02
C HIS A 188 -10.77 -1.44 -8.27
N ALA A 189 -10.67 -0.16 -8.60
CA ALA A 189 -11.50 0.90 -8.00
C ALA A 189 -13.00 0.61 -8.15
N ASN A 190 -13.44 0.04 -9.28
CA ASN A 190 -14.83 -0.34 -9.50
C ASN A 190 -15.33 -1.46 -8.57
N ASP A 191 -14.43 -2.26 -8.05
CA ASP A 191 -14.69 -3.39 -7.16
C ASP A 191 -14.00 -3.21 -5.80
N PHE A 192 -13.83 -1.98 -5.34
CA PHE A 192 -13.05 -1.62 -4.15
C PHE A 192 -13.34 -2.48 -2.92
N PHE A 193 -14.60 -2.86 -2.70
CA PHE A 193 -15.01 -3.68 -1.55
C PHE A 193 -14.62 -5.17 -1.65
N LYS A 194 -14.00 -5.58 -2.74
CA LYS A 194 -13.32 -6.88 -2.86
C LYS A 194 -11.85 -6.83 -2.41
N PHE A 195 -11.33 -5.64 -2.09
CA PHE A 195 -9.98 -5.46 -1.56
C PHE A 195 -9.88 -6.02 -0.14
N GLU A 196 -8.82 -6.78 0.14
CA GLU A 196 -8.60 -7.36 1.47
C GLU A 196 -7.19 -7.05 1.95
N VAL A 197 -7.06 -6.64 3.21
CA VAL A 197 -5.77 -6.65 3.92
C VAL A 197 -5.67 -8.00 4.64
N ARG A 198 -4.82 -8.89 4.15
CA ARG A 198 -4.70 -10.26 4.64
C ARG A 198 -3.67 -10.43 5.75
N GLU A 199 -2.55 -9.66 5.67
CA GLU A 199 -1.52 -9.66 6.70
C GLU A 199 -1.02 -8.23 6.92
N VAL A 200 -0.70 -7.88 8.17
CA VAL A 200 0.06 -6.67 8.48
C VAL A 200 1.47 -7.10 8.85
N LEU A 201 2.48 -6.63 8.11
CA LEU A 201 3.88 -7.00 8.32
C LEU A 201 4.59 -6.01 9.25
N ALA A 202 4.32 -4.73 9.07
CA ALA A 202 4.89 -3.66 9.87
C ALA A 202 3.94 -2.46 9.90
N MET A 203 3.86 -1.75 11.03
CA MET A 203 3.11 -0.50 11.14
C MET A 203 3.47 0.27 12.42
N PRO A 204 3.24 1.61 12.46
CA PRO A 204 3.35 2.37 13.70
C PRO A 204 2.31 1.94 14.73
N ARG A 205 2.73 1.72 15.98
CA ARG A 205 1.83 1.48 17.10
C ARG A 205 1.09 2.75 17.50
N ILE A 206 1.80 3.89 17.52
CA ILE A 206 1.25 5.22 17.80
C ILE A 206 1.15 5.95 16.45
N ARG A 207 -0.07 6.05 15.90
CA ARG A 207 -0.34 6.56 14.56
C ARG A 207 -0.45 8.08 14.51
N HIS A 208 -0.91 8.66 15.61
CA HIS A 208 -1.06 10.11 15.79
C HIS A 208 -0.19 10.52 16.98
N PRO A 209 1.06 10.95 16.77
CA PRO A 209 1.87 11.46 17.85
C PRO A 209 1.11 12.62 18.50
N ARG A 210 0.86 12.52 19.81
CA ARG A 210 0.20 13.59 20.57
C ARG A 210 0.99 14.87 20.29
N ARG A 211 0.34 15.89 19.70
CA ARG A 211 0.93 17.22 19.67
C ARG A 211 1.19 17.60 21.11
N ARG A 212 2.47 17.75 21.48
CA ARG A 212 2.81 18.40 22.76
C ARG A 212 2.20 19.79 22.67
N LYS A 213 1.23 20.08 23.57
CA LYS A 213 0.69 21.43 23.78
C LYS A 213 1.79 22.35 24.27
#